data_a2475139c6f21b17d06ab5bb3f7d22bb
#
_entry.id   a2475139c6f21b17d06ab5bb3f7d22bb
#
_cell.length_a   1.000
_cell.length_b   1.000
_cell.length_c   1.000
_cell.angle_alpha   90.00
_cell.angle_beta   90.00
_cell.angle_gamma   90.00
#
_symmetry.space_group_name_H-M   'P 1'
#
loop_
_entity.id
_entity.type
_entity.pdbx_description
1 polymer ?
#
loop_
_entity_poly.entity_id
_entity_poly.type
_entity_poly.pdbx_seq_one_letter_code
_entity_poly.pdbx_strand_id
1 'polypeptide(L)'
;MKKRVLFINVRSHMVERMEPLFAAKNLNVDPVLLCDKDPEIDDRYVNPDNVFIADTYDMDKALEIVKEIHQKNPVSGVLTWADKDVELVSRIAAALGLPGPSIEASKNARNKYLMRSAIALKHPELCPRFKSVRSLEELQTAVDEIGVPGVLKPVGASGSKSIIKIFDNHDLYSAYHEVVKETRIDRDPVYNYFPDQYIYEELMDGDEISIEGFV
;
A
#
# COMPACT_ATOMS: atom_id res chain seq x y z
N MET A 1 19.96 -2.50 -26.39
CA MET A 1 20.19 -2.57 -24.92
C MET A 1 18.98 -3.21 -24.26
N LYS A 2 19.19 -4.01 -23.22
CA LYS A 2 18.09 -4.51 -22.39
C LYS A 2 17.41 -3.35 -21.68
N LYS A 3 16.07 -3.38 -21.59
CA LYS A 3 15.36 -2.42 -20.75
C LYS A 3 15.64 -2.73 -19.29
N ARG A 4 16.00 -1.73 -18.51
CA ARG A 4 16.18 -1.85 -17.06
C ARG A 4 14.89 -1.43 -16.36
N VAL A 5 14.42 -2.25 -15.42
CA VAL A 5 13.22 -1.96 -14.64
C VAL A 5 13.56 -2.03 -13.16
N LEU A 6 13.18 -0.97 -12.44
CA LEU A 6 13.36 -0.86 -11.01
C LEU A 6 12.20 -1.53 -10.28
N PHE A 7 12.53 -2.43 -9.38
CA PHE A 7 11.59 -3.10 -8.48
C PHE A 7 11.80 -2.56 -7.06
N ILE A 8 10.76 -1.97 -6.49
CA ILE A 8 10.79 -1.51 -5.11
C ILE A 8 10.27 -2.64 -4.23
N ASN A 9 11.14 -3.14 -3.40
CA ASN A 9 10.93 -4.33 -2.58
C ASN A 9 10.57 -5.60 -3.36
N VAL A 10 10.68 -6.73 -2.70
CA VAL A 10 10.24 -8.03 -3.18
C VAL A 10 9.40 -8.71 -2.11
N ARG A 11 8.58 -9.66 -2.53
CA ARG A 11 7.73 -10.42 -1.59
C ARG A 11 8.59 -11.32 -0.72
N SER A 12 8.18 -11.52 0.53
CA SER A 12 8.86 -12.41 1.48
C SER A 12 8.74 -13.90 1.11
N HIS A 13 7.59 -14.29 0.56
CA HIS A 13 7.37 -15.66 0.13
C HIS A 13 8.20 -15.97 -1.14
N MET A 14 8.93 -17.08 -1.13
CA MET A 14 9.92 -17.41 -2.16
C MET A 14 9.33 -17.44 -3.58
N VAL A 15 8.19 -18.09 -3.79
CA VAL A 15 7.54 -18.17 -5.10
C VAL A 15 7.16 -16.79 -5.61
N GLU A 16 6.45 -16.00 -4.81
CA GLU A 16 6.02 -14.65 -5.17
C GLU A 16 7.21 -13.70 -5.42
N ARG A 17 8.34 -13.93 -4.75
CA ARG A 17 9.59 -13.18 -4.93
C ARG A 17 10.25 -13.50 -6.27
N MET A 18 10.23 -14.77 -6.67
CA MET A 18 10.96 -15.25 -7.84
C MET A 18 10.20 -15.13 -9.16
N GLU A 19 8.87 -15.23 -9.15
CA GLU A 19 8.05 -15.15 -10.36
C GLU A 19 8.29 -13.87 -11.19
N PRO A 20 8.32 -12.65 -10.60
CA PRO A 20 8.63 -11.45 -11.34
C PRO A 20 10.03 -11.43 -11.97
N LEU A 21 11.01 -12.05 -11.33
CA LEU A 21 12.37 -12.13 -11.83
C LEU A 21 12.48 -13.13 -12.98
N PHE A 22 11.74 -14.25 -12.93
CA PHE A 22 11.60 -15.15 -14.07
C PHE A 22 10.91 -14.46 -15.24
N ALA A 23 9.85 -13.70 -15.00
CA ALA A 23 9.18 -12.92 -16.03
C ALA A 23 10.15 -11.89 -16.66
N ALA A 24 10.91 -11.16 -15.86
CA ALA A 24 11.91 -10.21 -16.32
C ALA A 24 12.95 -10.88 -17.22
N LYS A 25 13.46 -12.05 -16.82
CA LYS A 25 14.40 -12.83 -17.60
C LYS A 25 13.82 -13.27 -18.96
N ASN A 26 12.58 -13.77 -18.96
CA ASN A 26 11.90 -14.22 -20.17
C ASN A 26 11.59 -13.06 -21.13
N LEU A 27 11.32 -11.88 -20.61
CA LEU A 27 11.08 -10.65 -21.37
C LEU A 27 12.37 -9.91 -21.76
N ASN A 28 13.53 -10.47 -21.45
CA ASN A 28 14.85 -9.83 -21.67
C ASN A 28 14.95 -8.45 -21.00
N VAL A 29 14.39 -8.32 -19.79
CA VAL A 29 14.47 -7.16 -18.92
C VAL A 29 15.61 -7.37 -17.92
N ASP A 30 16.35 -6.31 -17.62
CA ASP A 30 17.40 -6.27 -16.59
C ASP A 30 16.80 -5.71 -15.28
N PRO A 31 16.57 -6.54 -14.25
CA PRO A 31 16.00 -6.08 -13.01
C PRO A 31 17.03 -5.28 -12.19
N VAL A 32 16.55 -4.19 -11.60
CA VAL A 32 17.26 -3.38 -10.60
C VAL A 32 16.41 -3.40 -9.34
N LEU A 33 16.96 -3.70 -8.18
CA LEU A 33 16.23 -3.82 -6.94
C LEU A 33 16.60 -2.69 -5.97
N LEU A 34 15.61 -2.06 -5.36
CA LEU A 34 15.76 -1.24 -4.16
C LEU A 34 14.89 -1.86 -3.07
N CYS A 35 15.50 -2.36 -2.00
CA CYS A 35 14.81 -3.12 -0.96
C CYS A 35 15.14 -2.59 0.43
N ASP A 36 14.19 -2.73 1.38
CA ASP A 36 14.40 -2.37 2.80
C ASP A 36 15.46 -3.26 3.47
N LYS A 37 15.64 -4.46 2.96
CA LYS A 37 16.60 -5.45 3.45
C LYS A 37 17.09 -6.32 2.30
N ASP A 38 18.16 -7.07 2.54
CA ASP A 38 18.67 -8.04 1.58
C ASP A 38 17.53 -8.94 1.06
N PRO A 39 17.28 -8.94 -0.27
CA PRO A 39 16.22 -9.73 -0.86
C PRO A 39 16.56 -11.24 -0.93
N GLU A 40 17.78 -11.65 -0.57
CA GLU A 40 18.24 -13.04 -0.62
C GLU A 40 17.99 -13.70 -2.00
N ILE A 41 18.39 -13.03 -3.06
CA ILE A 41 18.20 -13.49 -4.44
C ILE A 41 19.54 -13.96 -5.01
N ASP A 42 19.50 -15.11 -5.68
CA ASP A 42 20.65 -15.68 -6.35
C ASP A 42 21.12 -14.82 -7.55
N ASP A 43 22.42 -14.62 -7.68
CA ASP A 43 23.08 -13.81 -8.71
C ASP A 43 22.73 -14.24 -10.16
N ARG A 44 22.22 -15.46 -10.34
CA ARG A 44 21.71 -15.94 -11.63
C ARG A 44 20.46 -15.21 -12.13
N TYR A 45 19.76 -14.49 -11.25
CA TYR A 45 18.51 -13.79 -11.56
C TYR A 45 18.64 -12.28 -11.53
N VAL A 46 19.49 -11.75 -10.67
CA VAL A 46 19.78 -10.32 -10.57
C VAL A 46 21.28 -10.15 -10.41
N ASN A 47 21.88 -9.24 -11.17
CA ASN A 47 23.25 -8.86 -10.95
C ASN A 47 23.39 -8.21 -9.56
N PRO A 48 24.32 -8.65 -8.70
CA PRO A 48 24.55 -8.04 -7.38
C PRO A 48 24.74 -6.53 -7.43
N ASP A 49 25.39 -5.99 -8.47
CA ASP A 49 25.59 -4.54 -8.67
C ASP A 49 24.27 -3.78 -8.93
N ASN A 50 23.18 -4.48 -9.19
CA ASN A 50 21.84 -3.92 -9.36
C ASN A 50 20.95 -4.07 -8.11
N VAL A 51 21.51 -4.52 -6.98
CA VAL A 51 20.77 -4.64 -5.70
C VAL A 51 21.20 -3.53 -4.76
N PHE A 52 20.26 -2.71 -4.37
CA PHE A 52 20.45 -1.57 -3.47
C PHE A 52 19.58 -1.76 -2.23
N ILE A 53 20.16 -1.44 -1.07
CA ILE A 53 19.45 -1.55 0.21
C ILE A 53 19.26 -0.14 0.78
N ALA A 54 18.02 0.23 1.04
CA ALA A 54 17.66 1.48 1.68
C ALA A 54 16.28 1.40 2.32
N ASP A 55 16.06 2.21 3.34
CA ASP A 55 14.75 2.35 3.98
C ASP A 55 13.75 2.98 3.00
N THR A 56 12.82 2.20 2.48
CA THR A 56 11.77 2.69 1.57
C THR A 56 10.61 3.38 2.29
N TYR A 57 10.57 3.34 3.63
CA TYR A 57 9.66 4.18 4.42
C TYR A 57 10.09 5.66 4.41
N ASP A 58 11.41 5.93 4.28
CA ASP A 58 11.94 7.27 3.99
C ASP A 58 11.90 7.50 2.47
N MET A 59 10.72 7.91 1.98
CA MET A 59 10.47 8.06 0.53
C MET A 59 11.38 9.10 -0.12
N ASP A 60 11.75 10.16 0.59
CA ASP A 60 12.59 11.22 0.04
C ASP A 60 14.02 10.73 -0.16
N LYS A 61 14.57 10.03 0.82
CA LYS A 61 15.89 9.41 0.72
C LYS A 61 15.93 8.29 -0.33
N ALA A 62 14.91 7.46 -0.37
CA ALA A 62 14.78 6.41 -1.39
C ALA A 62 14.74 7.03 -2.80
N LEU A 63 14.01 8.12 -3.00
CA LEU A 63 13.95 8.84 -4.28
C LEU A 63 15.32 9.41 -4.70
N GLU A 64 16.10 9.96 -3.77
CA GLU A 64 17.46 10.45 -4.06
C GLU A 64 18.37 9.30 -4.54
N ILE A 65 18.37 8.17 -3.85
CA ILE A 65 19.13 6.98 -4.26
C ILE A 65 18.71 6.52 -5.67
N VAL A 66 17.42 6.50 -5.95
CA VAL A 66 16.92 6.10 -7.29
C VAL A 66 17.37 7.08 -8.37
N LYS A 67 17.39 8.39 -8.09
CA LYS A 67 17.93 9.38 -9.04
C LYS A 67 19.41 9.10 -9.36
N GLU A 68 20.23 8.77 -8.36
CA GLU A 68 21.64 8.40 -8.58
C GLU A 68 21.78 7.13 -9.41
N ILE A 69 20.96 6.10 -9.14
CA ILE A 69 20.92 4.86 -9.93
C ILE A 69 20.58 5.18 -11.38
N HIS A 70 19.54 5.99 -11.61
CA HIS A 70 19.09 6.39 -12.94
C HIS A 70 20.13 7.22 -13.70
N GLN A 71 20.83 8.15 -13.02
CA GLN A 71 21.89 8.96 -13.63
C GLN A 71 23.06 8.09 -14.10
N LYS A 72 23.45 7.09 -13.32
CA LYS A 72 24.56 6.17 -13.68
C LYS A 72 24.18 5.25 -14.83
N ASN A 73 22.98 4.70 -14.77
CA ASN A 73 22.47 3.77 -15.78
C ASN A 73 20.94 3.79 -15.79
N PRO A 74 20.31 4.46 -16.78
CA PRO A 74 18.89 4.75 -16.77
C PRO A 74 17.99 3.52 -16.66
N VAL A 75 16.95 3.63 -15.83
CA VAL A 75 15.83 2.68 -15.77
C VAL A 75 14.69 3.19 -16.68
N SER A 76 13.95 2.25 -17.27
CA SER A 76 12.86 2.49 -18.22
C SER A 76 11.47 2.34 -17.61
N GLY A 77 11.40 1.88 -16.36
CA GLY A 77 10.16 1.68 -15.63
C GLY A 77 10.44 1.39 -14.16
N VAL A 78 9.42 1.55 -13.33
CA VAL A 78 9.43 1.27 -11.90
C VAL A 78 8.14 0.58 -11.50
N LEU A 79 8.22 -0.40 -10.62
CA LEU A 79 7.07 -1.13 -10.10
C LEU A 79 7.33 -1.70 -8.70
N THR A 80 6.27 -2.14 -8.03
CA THR A 80 6.32 -2.83 -6.74
C THR A 80 5.24 -3.91 -6.66
N TRP A 81 5.46 -4.91 -5.79
CA TRP A 81 4.45 -5.88 -5.33
C TRP A 81 4.01 -5.62 -3.89
N ALA A 82 4.50 -4.53 -3.27
CA ALA A 82 4.17 -4.19 -1.91
C ALA A 82 3.26 -2.96 -1.88
N ASP A 83 2.07 -3.10 -1.32
CA ASP A 83 1.09 -1.99 -1.21
C ASP A 83 1.70 -0.74 -0.57
N LYS A 84 2.59 -0.92 0.42
CA LYS A 84 3.23 0.18 1.12
C LYS A 84 4.04 1.10 0.21
N ASP A 85 4.58 0.57 -0.89
CA ASP A 85 5.50 1.28 -1.78
C ASP A 85 4.82 1.92 -3.00
N VAL A 86 3.50 1.80 -3.14
CA VAL A 86 2.75 2.33 -4.30
C VAL A 86 2.93 3.84 -4.45
N GLU A 87 2.94 4.61 -3.36
CA GLU A 87 3.20 6.05 -3.41
C GLU A 87 4.65 6.35 -3.80
N LEU A 88 5.63 5.60 -3.27
CA LEU A 88 7.04 5.76 -3.65
C LEU A 88 7.24 5.51 -5.15
N VAL A 89 6.63 4.44 -5.69
CA VAL A 89 6.68 4.14 -7.13
C VAL A 89 6.16 5.30 -7.96
N SER A 90 5.02 5.91 -7.60
CA SER A 90 4.47 7.04 -8.32
C SER A 90 5.35 8.30 -8.25
N ARG A 91 5.96 8.57 -7.10
CA ARG A 91 6.92 9.67 -6.94
C ARG A 91 8.18 9.47 -7.79
N ILE A 92 8.70 8.24 -7.84
CA ILE A 92 9.85 7.88 -8.68
C ILE A 92 9.47 8.03 -10.15
N ALA A 93 8.34 7.48 -10.59
CA ALA A 93 7.88 7.58 -11.97
C ALA A 93 7.75 9.04 -12.40
N ALA A 94 7.11 9.88 -11.60
CA ALA A 94 6.96 11.30 -11.86
C ALA A 94 8.31 12.04 -11.94
N ALA A 95 9.23 11.78 -11.00
CA ALA A 95 10.52 12.43 -10.93
C ALA A 95 11.46 12.08 -12.10
N LEU A 96 11.33 10.86 -12.65
CA LEU A 96 12.14 10.35 -13.74
C LEU A 96 11.46 10.44 -15.13
N GLY A 97 10.24 10.96 -15.20
CA GLY A 97 9.47 11.02 -16.45
C GLY A 97 9.10 9.64 -17.00
N LEU A 98 8.89 8.66 -16.12
CA LEU A 98 8.51 7.28 -16.47
C LEU A 98 6.99 7.13 -16.45
N PRO A 99 6.44 6.14 -17.20
CA PRO A 99 5.03 5.76 -17.08
C PRO A 99 4.71 5.30 -15.66
N GLY A 100 3.56 5.72 -15.13
CA GLY A 100 3.09 5.34 -13.81
C GLY A 100 1.81 6.07 -13.40
N PRO A 101 1.17 5.68 -12.30
CA PRO A 101 0.02 6.37 -11.77
C PRO A 101 0.40 7.76 -11.27
N SER A 102 -0.57 8.68 -11.20
CA SER A 102 -0.34 9.97 -10.55
C SER A 102 -0.10 9.79 -9.05
N ILE A 103 0.65 10.71 -8.44
CA ILE A 103 0.89 10.70 -6.98
C ILE A 103 -0.44 10.76 -6.22
N GLU A 104 -1.41 11.54 -6.72
CA GLU A 104 -2.74 11.63 -6.12
C GLU A 104 -3.49 10.29 -6.18
N ALA A 105 -3.50 9.63 -7.34
CA ALA A 105 -4.14 8.33 -7.49
C ALA A 105 -3.52 7.28 -6.56
N SER A 106 -2.20 7.30 -6.41
CA SER A 106 -1.47 6.40 -5.50
C SER A 106 -1.79 6.66 -4.03
N LYS A 107 -1.89 7.92 -3.61
CA LYS A 107 -2.33 8.29 -2.26
C LYS A 107 -3.76 7.81 -2.00
N ASN A 108 -4.66 8.03 -2.94
CA ASN A 108 -6.04 7.56 -2.83
C ASN A 108 -6.11 6.04 -2.74
N ALA A 109 -5.35 5.31 -3.54
CA ALA A 109 -5.31 3.85 -3.49
C ALA A 109 -4.75 3.31 -2.16
N ARG A 110 -3.85 4.05 -1.50
CA ARG A 110 -3.23 3.65 -0.24
C ARG A 110 -4.04 3.98 1.01
N ASN A 111 -4.98 4.92 0.92
CA ASN A 111 -5.81 5.35 2.03
C ASN A 111 -7.28 5.06 1.74
N LYS A 112 -7.87 4.12 2.49
CA LYS A 112 -9.26 3.68 2.29
C LYS A 112 -10.28 4.82 2.37
N TYR A 113 -10.06 5.78 3.26
CA TYR A 113 -10.95 6.94 3.36
C TYR A 113 -10.85 7.82 2.11
N LEU A 114 -9.64 8.13 1.64
CA LEU A 114 -9.44 8.91 0.41
C LEU A 114 -9.97 8.16 -0.81
N MET A 115 -9.74 6.86 -0.89
CA MET A 115 -10.26 6.01 -1.97
C MET A 115 -11.80 6.06 -2.01
N ARG A 116 -12.47 5.82 -0.87
CA ARG A 116 -13.94 5.91 -0.77
C ARG A 116 -14.44 7.30 -1.14
N SER A 117 -13.76 8.36 -0.64
CA SER A 117 -14.13 9.74 -0.95
C SER A 117 -14.01 10.04 -2.45
N ALA A 118 -12.94 9.61 -3.10
CA ALA A 118 -12.73 9.81 -4.53
C ALA A 118 -13.78 9.07 -5.39
N ILE A 119 -14.15 7.85 -5.01
CA ILE A 119 -15.19 7.07 -5.70
C ILE A 119 -16.56 7.71 -5.46
N ALA A 120 -16.90 8.06 -4.22
CA ALA A 120 -18.20 8.63 -3.85
C ALA A 120 -18.51 9.98 -4.51
N LEU A 121 -17.48 10.73 -4.92
CA LEU A 121 -17.68 11.96 -5.71
C LEU A 121 -18.34 11.72 -7.06
N LYS A 122 -18.14 10.56 -7.66
CA LYS A 122 -18.65 10.24 -9.01
C LYS A 122 -19.71 9.11 -8.98
N HIS A 123 -19.55 8.20 -8.05
CA HIS A 123 -20.29 6.96 -7.93
C HIS A 123 -20.61 6.63 -6.47
N PRO A 124 -21.43 7.47 -5.78
CA PRO A 124 -21.76 7.23 -4.38
C PRO A 124 -22.47 5.88 -4.16
N GLU A 125 -23.21 5.40 -5.15
CA GLU A 125 -23.91 4.11 -5.14
C GLU A 125 -22.96 2.88 -5.06
N LEU A 126 -21.69 3.06 -5.39
CA LEU A 126 -20.67 1.99 -5.32
C LEU A 126 -19.91 1.96 -3.96
N CYS A 127 -20.23 2.89 -3.07
CA CYS A 127 -19.56 3.00 -1.79
C CYS A 127 -20.46 2.58 -0.64
N PRO A 128 -19.96 1.84 0.37
CA PRO A 128 -20.63 1.76 1.65
C PRO A 128 -20.71 3.17 2.26
N ARG A 129 -21.64 3.39 3.18
CA ARG A 129 -21.59 4.59 4.04
C ARG A 129 -20.34 4.52 4.89
N PHE A 130 -19.59 5.61 4.99
CA PHE A 130 -18.31 5.61 5.70
C PHE A 130 -18.01 6.96 6.35
N LYS A 131 -17.19 6.91 7.39
CA LYS A 131 -16.68 8.09 8.11
C LYS A 131 -15.21 7.89 8.49
N SER A 132 -14.45 9.00 8.50
CA SER A 132 -13.14 9.04 9.13
C SER A 132 -13.29 8.98 10.66
N VAL A 133 -12.37 8.30 11.33
CA VAL A 133 -12.34 8.14 12.78
C VAL A 133 -10.90 8.33 13.27
N ARG A 134 -10.71 9.21 14.26
CA ARG A 134 -9.42 9.46 14.91
C ARG A 134 -9.51 9.43 16.44
N SER A 135 -10.72 9.41 16.98
CA SER A 135 -11.00 9.33 18.40
C SER A 135 -12.22 8.46 18.68
N LEU A 136 -12.42 8.10 19.95
CA LEU A 136 -13.60 7.37 20.38
C LEU A 136 -14.88 8.19 20.15
N GLU A 137 -14.83 9.51 20.35
CA GLU A 137 -15.95 10.42 20.11
C GLU A 137 -16.33 10.47 18.62
N GLU A 138 -15.33 10.47 17.74
CA GLU A 138 -15.57 10.41 16.29
C GLU A 138 -16.14 9.04 15.88
N LEU A 139 -15.71 7.94 16.53
CA LEU A 139 -16.30 6.63 16.30
C LEU A 139 -17.76 6.60 16.75
N GLN A 140 -18.09 7.15 17.92
CA GLN A 140 -19.48 7.25 18.38
C GLN A 140 -20.32 8.03 17.38
N THR A 141 -19.85 9.19 16.93
CA THR A 141 -20.53 10.01 15.92
C THR A 141 -20.73 9.26 14.61
N ALA A 142 -19.72 8.52 14.16
CA ALA A 142 -19.79 7.72 12.94
C ALA A 142 -20.84 6.59 13.06
N VAL A 143 -20.91 5.95 14.21
CA VAL A 143 -21.91 4.90 14.48
C VAL A 143 -23.30 5.47 14.60
N ASP A 144 -23.48 6.62 15.24
CA ASP A 144 -24.79 7.30 15.33
C ASP A 144 -25.34 7.67 13.94
N GLU A 145 -24.46 8.03 12.99
CA GLU A 145 -24.88 8.41 11.64
C GLU A 145 -25.04 7.20 10.68
N ILE A 146 -24.17 6.20 10.78
CA ILE A 146 -24.13 5.04 9.87
C ILE A 146 -24.97 3.89 10.42
N GLY A 147 -24.94 3.68 11.73
CA GLY A 147 -25.57 2.56 12.43
C GLY A 147 -24.63 1.36 12.60
N VAL A 148 -25.17 0.31 13.25
CA VAL A 148 -24.57 -1.01 13.36
C VAL A 148 -25.42 -2.02 12.58
N PRO A 149 -24.84 -3.11 12.05
CA PRO A 149 -23.44 -3.51 12.13
C PRO A 149 -22.53 -2.69 11.22
N GLY A 150 -21.29 -2.49 11.68
CA GLY A 150 -20.27 -1.78 10.92
C GLY A 150 -18.87 -2.33 11.11
N VAL A 151 -17.91 -1.76 10.41
CA VAL A 151 -16.51 -2.20 10.38
C VAL A 151 -15.58 -1.04 10.68
N LEU A 152 -14.81 -1.15 11.75
CA LEU A 152 -13.71 -0.24 12.08
C LEU A 152 -12.38 -0.84 11.62
N LYS A 153 -11.59 -0.08 10.87
CA LYS A 153 -10.30 -0.56 10.34
C LYS A 153 -9.33 0.59 10.09
N PRO A 154 -8.00 0.36 10.12
CA PRO A 154 -7.01 1.37 9.77
C PRO A 154 -7.10 1.73 8.28
N VAL A 155 -6.88 3.00 7.94
CA VAL A 155 -7.03 3.47 6.56
C VAL A 155 -5.96 2.91 5.61
N GLY A 156 -4.74 2.63 6.11
CA GLY A 156 -3.58 2.28 5.27
C GLY A 156 -3.10 0.83 5.33
N ALA A 157 -3.71 -0.02 6.16
CA ALA A 157 -3.31 -1.43 6.25
C ALA A 157 -3.85 -2.28 5.10
N SER A 158 -3.11 -3.35 4.76
CA SER A 158 -3.50 -4.38 3.80
C SER A 158 -3.51 -5.77 4.45
N GLY A 159 -4.05 -6.78 3.74
CA GLY A 159 -4.09 -8.16 4.23
C GLY A 159 -5.01 -8.37 5.42
N SER A 160 -6.14 -7.68 5.48
CA SER A 160 -7.18 -7.80 6.51
C SER A 160 -6.68 -7.57 7.95
N LYS A 161 -5.59 -6.83 8.11
CA LYS A 161 -5.00 -6.52 9.43
C LYS A 161 -5.89 -5.55 10.21
N SER A 162 -6.13 -5.86 11.48
CA SER A 162 -6.80 -4.99 12.45
C SER A 162 -8.20 -4.52 12.01
N ILE A 163 -8.99 -5.44 11.41
CA ILE A 163 -10.38 -5.21 11.05
C ILE A 163 -11.27 -5.66 12.21
N ILE A 164 -12.06 -4.74 12.77
CA ILE A 164 -12.95 -4.99 13.88
C ILE A 164 -14.39 -4.78 13.43
N LYS A 165 -15.23 -5.82 13.56
CA LYS A 165 -16.67 -5.72 13.30
C LYS A 165 -17.38 -5.30 14.59
N ILE A 166 -18.24 -4.30 14.48
CA ILE A 166 -19.03 -3.76 15.58
C ILE A 166 -20.51 -4.09 15.30
N PHE A 167 -21.11 -4.90 16.18
CA PHE A 167 -22.50 -5.31 16.06
C PHE A 167 -23.43 -4.59 17.03
N ASP A 168 -22.87 -4.03 18.11
CA ASP A 168 -23.62 -3.34 19.16
C ASP A 168 -22.89 -2.06 19.62
N ASN A 169 -23.63 -1.03 19.98
CA ASN A 169 -23.08 0.22 20.51
C ASN A 169 -22.28 0.01 21.82
N HIS A 170 -22.57 -1.01 22.59
CA HIS A 170 -21.82 -1.33 23.81
C HIS A 170 -20.37 -1.78 23.53
N ASP A 171 -20.06 -2.19 22.30
CA ASP A 171 -18.73 -2.68 21.91
C ASP A 171 -17.78 -1.55 21.47
N LEU A 172 -18.25 -0.31 21.32
CA LEU A 172 -17.47 0.80 20.75
C LEU A 172 -16.18 1.07 21.50
N TYR A 173 -16.25 1.12 22.83
CA TYR A 173 -15.06 1.37 23.66
C TYR A 173 -14.01 0.27 23.46
N SER A 174 -14.41 -0.99 23.54
CA SER A 174 -13.48 -2.14 23.36
C SER A 174 -12.93 -2.18 21.94
N ALA A 175 -13.75 -1.98 20.92
CA ALA A 175 -13.36 -1.97 19.52
C ALA A 175 -12.34 -0.87 19.21
N TYR A 176 -12.56 0.36 19.71
CA TYR A 176 -11.62 1.46 19.53
C TYR A 176 -10.26 1.17 20.20
N HIS A 177 -10.28 0.74 21.46
CA HIS A 177 -9.04 0.43 22.17
C HIS A 177 -8.29 -0.77 21.56
N GLU A 178 -9.01 -1.75 21.02
CA GLU A 178 -8.40 -2.87 20.32
C GLU A 178 -7.71 -2.41 19.03
N VAL A 179 -8.37 -1.64 18.15
CA VAL A 179 -7.75 -1.16 16.91
C VAL A 179 -6.54 -0.29 17.20
N VAL A 180 -6.59 0.62 18.17
CA VAL A 180 -5.46 1.45 18.59
C VAL A 180 -4.29 0.61 19.07
N LYS A 181 -4.55 -0.43 19.88
CA LYS A 181 -3.52 -1.36 20.36
C LYS A 181 -2.88 -2.16 19.23
N GLU A 182 -3.69 -2.63 18.27
CA GLU A 182 -3.21 -3.46 17.17
C GLU A 182 -2.47 -2.67 16.08
N THR A 183 -2.70 -1.36 15.97
CA THR A 183 -2.11 -0.48 14.93
C THR A 183 -0.92 0.32 15.42
N ARG A 184 -0.27 -0.11 16.49
CA ARG A 184 0.95 0.54 17.00
C ARG A 184 2.11 0.35 16.02
N ILE A 185 2.93 1.37 15.87
CA ILE A 185 4.11 1.39 14.98
C ILE A 185 5.12 0.29 15.34
N ASP A 186 5.24 -0.04 16.64
CA ASP A 186 6.14 -1.10 17.12
C ASP A 186 5.68 -2.52 16.72
N ARG A 187 4.44 -2.69 16.27
CA ARG A 187 3.92 -3.95 15.72
C ARG A 187 4.15 -4.11 14.23
N ASP A 188 3.93 -3.05 13.47
CA ASP A 188 4.15 -3.04 12.02
C ASP A 188 4.45 -1.61 11.55
N PRO A 189 5.62 -1.35 10.94
CA PRO A 189 5.98 -0.02 10.45
C PRO A 189 5.00 0.57 9.44
N VAL A 190 4.14 -0.24 8.81
CA VAL A 190 3.10 0.23 7.87
C VAL A 190 2.15 1.23 8.51
N TYR A 191 1.93 1.16 9.82
CA TYR A 191 1.07 2.10 10.54
C TYR A 191 1.67 3.50 10.68
N ASN A 192 2.98 3.67 10.42
CA ASN A 192 3.61 4.99 10.43
C ASN A 192 3.15 5.90 9.28
N TYR A 193 2.61 5.35 8.18
CA TYR A 193 2.10 6.16 7.08
C TYR A 193 0.85 6.96 7.43
N PHE A 194 -0.01 6.38 8.28
CA PHE A 194 -1.30 6.99 8.66
C PHE A 194 -1.57 6.73 10.15
N PRO A 195 -0.76 7.32 11.05
CA PRO A 195 -0.91 7.09 12.49
C PRO A 195 -2.28 7.58 12.97
N ASP A 196 -2.92 6.77 13.80
CA ASP A 196 -4.21 7.07 14.44
C ASP A 196 -5.33 7.48 13.47
N GLN A 197 -5.28 6.93 12.24
CA GLN A 197 -6.30 7.17 11.22
C GLN A 197 -7.05 5.88 10.90
N TYR A 198 -8.33 5.91 11.18
CA TYR A 198 -9.26 4.80 10.95
C TYR A 198 -10.40 5.23 10.04
N ILE A 199 -11.12 4.25 9.53
CA ILE A 199 -12.38 4.41 8.82
C ILE A 199 -13.40 3.49 9.47
N TYR A 200 -14.60 4.03 9.73
CA TYR A 200 -15.78 3.24 10.05
C TYR A 200 -16.68 3.16 8.83
N GLU A 201 -17.07 1.96 8.45
CA GLU A 201 -17.92 1.69 7.28
C GLU A 201 -19.12 0.84 7.72
N GLU A 202 -20.27 0.97 7.04
CA GLU A 202 -21.33 0.00 7.18
C GLU A 202 -20.84 -1.41 6.77
N LEU A 203 -21.30 -2.43 7.48
CA LEU A 203 -21.01 -3.82 7.12
C LEU A 203 -21.83 -4.18 5.88
N MET A 204 -21.15 -4.43 4.76
CA MET A 204 -21.79 -4.92 3.56
C MET A 204 -22.16 -6.40 3.72
N ASP A 205 -23.37 -6.75 3.36
CA ASP A 205 -23.85 -8.12 3.29
C ASP A 205 -23.76 -8.63 1.84
N GLY A 206 -23.37 -9.88 1.65
CA GLY A 206 -23.21 -10.48 0.34
C GLY A 206 -21.98 -11.34 0.17
N ASP A 207 -21.82 -11.91 -1.02
CA ASP A 207 -20.64 -12.69 -1.37
C ASP A 207 -19.45 -11.78 -1.69
N GLU A 208 -18.31 -12.06 -1.07
CA GLU A 208 -17.07 -11.35 -1.35
C GLU A 208 -16.45 -11.87 -2.63
N ILE A 209 -16.15 -10.97 -3.56
CA ILE A 209 -15.47 -11.28 -4.82
C ILE A 209 -14.24 -10.40 -5.00
N SER A 210 -13.23 -10.90 -5.72
CA SER A 210 -12.07 -10.15 -6.15
C SER A 210 -12.07 -9.98 -7.66
N ILE A 211 -11.73 -8.79 -8.14
CA ILE A 211 -11.56 -8.50 -9.56
C ILE A 211 -10.16 -7.97 -9.77
N GLU A 212 -9.40 -8.64 -10.61
CA GLU A 212 -8.04 -8.26 -10.98
C GLU A 212 -8.04 -7.71 -12.40
N GLY A 213 -7.30 -6.62 -12.66
CA GLY A 213 -7.26 -5.99 -13.98
C GLY A 213 -6.03 -5.10 -14.19
N PHE A 214 -5.78 -4.76 -15.46
CA PHE A 214 -4.81 -3.77 -15.88
C PHE A 214 -5.52 -2.57 -16.49
N VAL A 215 -5.02 -1.37 -16.20
CA VAL A 215 -5.51 -0.09 -16.73
C VAL A 215 -4.37 0.70 -17.35
#